data_1d1e6e8a97561b02bfbdc01bf2fb89fe
#
_entry.id   1d1e6e8a97561b02bfbdc01bf2fb89fe
#
_cell.length_a   1.000
_cell.length_b   1.000
_cell.length_c   1.000
_cell.angle_alpha   90.00
_cell.angle_beta   90.00
_cell.angle_gamma   90.00
#
_symmetry.space_group_name_H-M   'P 1'
#
loop_
_entity.id
_entity.type
_entity.pdbx_description
1 polymer ?
#
loop_
_entity_poly.entity_id
_entity_poly.type
_entity_poly.pdbx_seq_one_letter_code
_entity_poly.pdbx_strand_id
1 'polypeptide(L)'
;MPIPLGHEDAKTYTQATFKPLLNKLVKTPEYFNPNDLQLALEHIFTPGSIDPTQIGAFLTALHISRLERRPESLAIAAGLLRSRAIPASVDRGDEDFVVDIVGTGGDAHNTFNVSTTAAIVAAGAGARVIKVCTVDTRCGSQPDVFCT
;
A
#
# COMPACT_ATOMS: atom_id res chain seq x y z
N MET A 1 -29.05 -25.47 15.67
CA MET A 1 -28.77 -24.23 16.40
C MET A 1 -27.52 -23.64 15.81
N PRO A 2 -27.57 -22.46 15.15
CA PRO A 2 -26.35 -21.80 14.64
C PRO A 2 -25.66 -21.11 15.82
N ILE A 3 -24.35 -21.32 15.92
CA ILE A 3 -23.45 -20.69 16.88
C ILE A 3 -23.39 -19.20 16.52
N PRO A 4 -23.63 -18.25 17.44
CA PRO A 4 -23.45 -16.84 17.16
C PRO A 4 -21.94 -16.57 16.97
N LEU A 5 -21.57 -16.14 15.74
CA LEU A 5 -20.28 -15.53 15.47
C LEU A 5 -20.17 -14.27 16.34
N GLY A 6 -19.21 -14.28 17.26
CA GLY A 6 -18.95 -13.14 18.12
C GLY A 6 -18.72 -11.89 17.26
N HIS A 7 -19.43 -10.83 17.58
CA HIS A 7 -19.12 -9.50 17.12
C HIS A 7 -17.72 -9.15 17.65
N GLU A 8 -16.69 -9.30 16.82
CA GLU A 8 -15.47 -8.53 17.01
C GLU A 8 -15.90 -7.06 16.91
N ASP A 9 -15.66 -6.31 17.97
CA ASP A 9 -15.90 -4.87 18.03
C ASP A 9 -15.27 -4.23 16.79
N ALA A 10 -16.08 -3.78 15.86
CA ALA A 10 -15.63 -3.17 14.63
C ALA A 10 -14.80 -1.93 15.01
N LYS A 11 -13.48 -2.01 14.90
CA LYS A 11 -12.59 -0.89 15.15
C LYS A 11 -13.06 0.29 14.29
N THR A 12 -13.61 1.30 14.94
CA THR A 12 -14.12 2.48 14.23
C THR A 12 -12.96 3.42 13.94
N TYR A 13 -12.55 3.49 12.68
CA TYR A 13 -11.51 4.40 12.22
C TYR A 13 -12.11 5.75 11.86
N THR A 14 -11.80 6.78 12.64
CA THR A 14 -12.33 8.15 12.46
C THR A 14 -11.22 9.19 12.68
N GLN A 15 -11.48 10.42 12.28
CA GLN A 15 -10.59 11.55 12.58
C GLN A 15 -10.36 11.72 14.10
N ALA A 16 -11.37 11.46 14.90
CA ALA A 16 -11.28 11.57 16.35
C ALA A 16 -10.34 10.52 16.96
N THR A 17 -10.38 9.28 16.46
CA THR A 17 -9.50 8.19 16.90
C THR A 17 -8.09 8.29 16.32
N PHE A 18 -7.90 8.98 15.20
CA PHE A 18 -6.57 9.24 14.60
C PHE A 18 -5.83 10.39 15.28
N LYS A 19 -6.54 11.43 15.72
CA LYS A 19 -5.94 12.64 16.31
C LYS A 19 -5.00 12.37 17.49
N PRO A 20 -5.28 11.46 18.44
CA PRO A 20 -4.36 11.10 19.50
C PRO A 20 -3.04 10.51 18.98
N LEU A 21 -3.08 9.67 17.93
CA LEU A 21 -1.90 9.07 17.31
C LEU A 21 -1.01 10.13 16.67
N LEU A 22 -1.63 11.04 15.90
CA LEU A 22 -0.92 12.16 15.29
C LEU A 22 -0.30 13.07 16.36
N ASN A 23 -1.04 13.41 17.40
CA ASN A 23 -0.51 14.23 18.51
C ASN A 23 0.66 13.55 19.22
N LYS A 24 0.58 12.24 19.45
CA LYS A 24 1.65 11.46 20.08
C LYS A 24 2.90 11.48 19.21
N LEU A 25 2.76 11.26 17.90
CA LEU A 25 3.89 11.30 16.96
C LEU A 25 4.56 12.68 16.90
N VAL A 26 3.76 13.77 16.91
CA VAL A 26 4.30 15.14 16.80
C VAL A 26 4.94 15.61 18.10
N LYS A 27 4.33 15.29 19.26
CA LYS A 27 4.76 15.85 20.56
C LYS A 27 5.78 15.00 21.27
N THR A 28 5.68 13.69 21.12
CA THR A 28 6.46 12.68 21.87
C THR A 28 6.84 11.49 20.97
N PRO A 29 7.59 11.73 19.88
CA PRO A 29 7.93 10.68 18.90
C PRO A 29 8.71 9.52 19.52
N GLU A 30 9.43 9.76 20.62
CA GLU A 30 10.18 8.73 21.37
C GLU A 30 9.27 7.66 21.98
N TYR A 31 8.02 8.00 22.30
CA TYR A 31 7.03 7.07 22.84
C TYR A 31 6.13 6.47 21.78
N PHE A 32 6.29 6.88 20.51
CA PHE A 32 5.50 6.34 19.40
C PHE A 32 6.00 4.93 19.06
N ASN A 33 5.19 3.95 19.38
CA ASN A 33 5.55 2.53 19.29
C ASN A 33 5.04 1.85 18.00
N PRO A 34 5.47 0.61 17.70
CA PRO A 34 5.03 -0.13 16.52
C PRO A 34 3.51 -0.32 16.42
N ASN A 35 2.82 -0.52 17.54
CA ASN A 35 1.35 -0.67 17.53
C ASN A 35 0.64 0.64 17.17
N ASP A 36 1.17 1.79 17.63
CA ASP A 36 0.66 3.10 17.24
C ASP A 36 0.80 3.31 15.72
N LEU A 37 1.94 2.90 15.15
CA LEU A 37 2.17 2.98 13.72
C LEU A 37 1.20 2.09 12.93
N GLN A 38 1.02 0.85 13.36
CA GLN A 38 0.07 -0.07 12.74
C GLN A 38 -1.34 0.53 12.75
N LEU A 39 -1.79 1.01 13.89
CA LEU A 39 -3.12 1.59 14.03
C LEU A 39 -3.27 2.86 13.17
N ALA A 40 -2.25 3.70 13.10
CA ALA A 40 -2.27 4.89 12.25
C ALA A 40 -2.35 4.54 10.76
N LEU A 41 -1.61 3.53 10.31
CA LEU A 41 -1.67 3.05 8.93
C LEU A 41 -3.01 2.40 8.61
N GLU A 42 -3.63 1.68 9.55
CA GLU A 42 -4.98 1.14 9.39
C GLU A 42 -6.02 2.24 9.14
N HIS A 43 -5.91 3.38 9.86
CA HIS A 43 -6.73 4.56 9.59
C HIS A 43 -6.47 5.11 8.18
N ILE A 44 -5.21 5.30 7.81
CA ILE A 44 -4.82 5.85 6.50
C ILE A 44 -5.37 5.01 5.35
N PHE A 45 -5.30 3.68 5.49
CA PHE A 45 -5.78 2.75 4.46
C PHE A 45 -7.30 2.49 4.51
N THR A 46 -8.03 3.09 5.45
CA THR A 46 -9.48 3.01 5.49
C THR A 46 -10.08 4.23 4.80
N PRO A 47 -10.73 4.08 3.63
CA PRO A 47 -11.25 5.21 2.87
C PRO A 47 -12.21 6.08 3.69
N GLY A 48 -12.02 7.39 3.64
CA GLY A 48 -12.88 8.37 4.30
C GLY A 48 -12.74 8.45 5.82
N SER A 49 -11.81 7.71 6.43
CA SER A 49 -11.61 7.72 7.89
C SER A 49 -10.97 8.99 8.41
N ILE A 50 -10.08 9.61 7.63
CA ILE A 50 -9.29 10.79 8.01
C ILE A 50 -9.17 11.78 6.85
N ASP A 51 -8.89 13.03 7.20
CA ASP A 51 -8.69 14.11 6.24
C ASP A 51 -7.31 14.02 5.57
N PRO A 52 -7.18 14.32 4.27
CA PRO A 52 -5.89 14.36 3.57
C PRO A 52 -4.83 15.23 4.24
N THR A 53 -5.25 16.34 4.88
CA THR A 53 -4.33 17.21 5.63
C THR A 53 -3.71 16.48 6.82
N GLN A 54 -4.49 15.66 7.52
CA GLN A 54 -3.98 14.85 8.64
C GLN A 54 -3.03 13.76 8.15
N ILE A 55 -3.28 13.17 6.98
CA ILE A 55 -2.37 12.21 6.35
C ILE A 55 -1.03 12.90 6.05
N GLY A 56 -1.07 14.07 5.40
CA GLY A 56 0.13 14.85 5.11
C GLY A 56 0.92 15.20 6.36
N ALA A 57 0.25 15.68 7.41
CA ALA A 57 0.88 15.99 8.68
C ALA A 57 1.52 14.77 9.33
N PHE A 58 0.85 13.62 9.30
CA PHE A 58 1.37 12.36 9.84
C PHE A 58 2.62 11.88 9.10
N LEU A 59 2.57 11.85 7.77
CA LEU A 59 3.72 11.42 6.95
C LEU A 59 4.92 12.36 7.12
N THR A 60 4.68 13.66 7.21
CA THR A 60 5.73 14.64 7.48
C THR A 60 6.35 14.44 8.86
N ALA A 61 5.54 14.26 9.90
CA ALA A 61 6.03 14.01 11.25
C ALA A 61 6.80 12.69 11.34
N LEU A 62 6.32 11.64 10.67
CA LEU A 62 6.99 10.34 10.58
C LEU A 62 8.38 10.47 9.93
N HIS A 63 8.47 11.25 8.85
CA HIS A 63 9.72 11.49 8.13
C HIS A 63 10.71 12.32 8.96
N ILE A 64 10.27 13.40 9.61
CA ILE A 64 11.12 14.25 10.46
C ILE A 64 11.69 13.44 11.63
N SER A 65 10.87 12.61 12.26
CA SER A 65 11.28 11.74 13.37
C SER A 65 12.11 10.53 12.95
N ARG A 66 12.24 10.27 11.63
CA ARG A 66 12.95 9.13 11.02
C ARG A 66 12.43 7.76 11.47
N LEU A 67 11.20 7.70 11.97
CA LEU A 67 10.58 6.46 12.42
C LEU A 67 10.32 5.49 11.25
N GLU A 68 10.10 6.03 10.04
CA GLU A 68 9.90 5.23 8.81
C GLU A 68 11.13 4.39 8.43
N ARG A 69 12.32 4.73 8.95
CA ARG A 69 13.58 4.03 8.66
C ARG A 69 13.85 2.84 9.56
N ARG A 70 13.05 2.67 10.59
CA ARG A 70 13.20 1.54 11.52
C ARG A 70 12.77 0.25 10.86
N PRO A 71 13.50 -0.86 11.03
CA PRO A 71 13.13 -2.15 10.46
C PRO A 71 11.71 -2.60 10.84
N GLU A 72 11.31 -2.35 12.09
CA GLU A 72 9.97 -2.68 12.59
C GLU A 72 8.88 -1.90 11.86
N SER A 73 9.12 -0.61 11.58
CA SER A 73 8.18 0.24 10.84
C SER A 73 8.01 -0.24 9.40
N LEU A 74 9.11 -0.62 8.75
CA LEU A 74 9.09 -1.19 7.40
C LEU A 74 8.34 -2.52 7.37
N ALA A 75 8.59 -3.40 8.35
CA ALA A 75 7.93 -4.69 8.46
C ALA A 75 6.41 -4.55 8.63
N ILE A 76 5.97 -3.62 9.50
CA ILE A 76 4.55 -3.32 9.73
C ILE A 76 3.90 -2.78 8.47
N ALA A 77 4.51 -1.78 7.82
CA ALA A 77 3.97 -1.19 6.61
C ALA A 77 3.86 -2.21 5.48
N ALA A 78 4.91 -3.00 5.26
CA ALA A 78 4.93 -4.05 4.24
C ALA A 78 3.90 -5.16 4.54
N GLY A 79 3.79 -5.60 5.79
CA GLY A 79 2.80 -6.60 6.21
C GLY A 79 1.37 -6.12 5.98
N LEU A 80 1.08 -4.87 6.34
CA LEU A 80 -0.24 -4.28 6.18
C LEU A 80 -0.60 -4.06 4.69
N LEU A 81 0.33 -3.58 3.89
CA LEU A 81 0.14 -3.46 2.44
C LEU A 81 -0.09 -4.82 1.79
N ARG A 82 0.71 -5.82 2.17
CA ARG A 82 0.57 -7.18 1.64
C ARG A 82 -0.78 -7.81 1.99
N SER A 83 -1.29 -7.59 3.20
CA SER A 83 -2.61 -8.11 3.61
C SER A 83 -3.78 -7.49 2.84
N ARG A 84 -3.57 -6.31 2.27
CA ARG A 84 -4.57 -5.56 1.48
C ARG A 84 -4.35 -5.66 -0.03
N ALA A 85 -3.25 -6.28 -0.46
CA ALA A 85 -2.97 -6.47 -1.87
C ALA A 85 -4.04 -7.39 -2.50
N ILE A 86 -4.43 -7.04 -3.71
CA ILE A 86 -5.31 -7.89 -4.51
C ILE A 86 -4.49 -9.11 -4.95
N PRO A 87 -4.89 -10.34 -4.56
CA PRO A 87 -4.16 -11.52 -4.99
C PRO A 87 -4.34 -11.71 -6.50
N ALA A 88 -3.24 -11.77 -7.23
CA ALA A 88 -3.25 -12.22 -8.61
C ALA A 88 -3.18 -13.76 -8.63
N SER A 89 -4.16 -14.40 -9.29
CA SER A 89 -4.12 -15.83 -9.57
C SER A 89 -3.44 -16.03 -10.91
N VAL A 90 -2.35 -16.76 -10.90
CA VAL A 90 -1.64 -17.15 -12.12
C VAL A 90 -1.83 -18.64 -12.30
N ASP A 91 -2.42 -19.05 -13.44
CA ASP A 91 -2.49 -20.46 -13.80
C ASP A 91 -1.06 -20.96 -13.99
N ARG A 92 -0.64 -21.85 -13.08
CA ARG A 92 0.65 -22.51 -13.17
C ARG A 92 0.52 -23.70 -14.10
N GLY A 93 0.90 -23.53 -15.37
CA GLY A 93 1.35 -24.66 -16.17
C GLY A 93 2.65 -25.19 -15.57
N ASP A 94 2.82 -26.50 -15.51
CA ASP A 94 3.93 -27.15 -14.79
C ASP A 94 5.34 -26.79 -15.29
N GLU A 95 5.48 -26.02 -16.37
CA GLU A 95 6.77 -25.68 -17.01
C GLU A 95 6.99 -24.17 -17.28
N ASP A 96 6.01 -23.30 -16.98
CA ASP A 96 6.09 -21.89 -17.33
C ASP A 96 6.38 -21.00 -16.10
N PHE A 97 7.41 -20.19 -16.20
CA PHE A 97 7.63 -19.10 -15.26
C PHE A 97 6.97 -17.81 -15.74
N VAL A 98 6.50 -17.02 -14.78
CA VAL A 98 5.91 -15.71 -15.03
C VAL A 98 6.88 -14.63 -14.61
N VAL A 99 7.07 -13.63 -15.46
CA VAL A 99 7.96 -12.49 -15.21
C VAL A 99 7.16 -11.28 -14.77
N ASP A 100 7.52 -10.71 -13.61
CA ASP A 100 6.99 -9.41 -13.19
C ASP A 100 7.94 -8.30 -13.63
N ILE A 101 7.44 -7.34 -14.41
CA ILE A 101 8.22 -6.20 -14.92
C ILE A 101 7.69 -4.93 -14.29
N VAL A 102 8.40 -4.43 -13.30
CA VAL A 102 8.06 -3.22 -12.54
C VAL A 102 8.99 -2.06 -12.88
N GLY A 103 8.46 -0.85 -12.80
CA GLY A 103 9.23 0.39 -12.86
C GLY A 103 9.39 0.96 -11.46
N THR A 104 10.50 1.60 -11.18
CA THR A 104 10.77 2.23 -9.89
C THR A 104 9.87 3.42 -9.63
N GLY A 105 9.41 4.12 -10.66
CA GLY A 105 8.54 5.29 -10.52
C GLY A 105 9.13 6.42 -9.66
N GLY A 106 8.42 7.52 -9.56
CA GLY A 106 8.73 8.56 -8.56
C GLY A 106 9.98 9.41 -8.81
N ASP A 107 10.60 9.31 -10.00
CA ASP A 107 11.78 10.09 -10.39
C ASP A 107 11.44 11.54 -10.80
N ALA A 108 10.15 11.92 -10.74
CA ALA A 108 9.61 13.20 -11.16
C ALA A 108 9.91 13.61 -12.62
N HIS A 109 10.38 12.68 -13.43
CA HIS A 109 10.62 12.90 -14.86
C HIS A 109 9.50 12.29 -15.69
N ASN A 110 8.89 13.10 -16.57
CA ASN A 110 7.92 12.63 -17.57
C ASN A 110 8.67 11.94 -18.72
N THR A 111 9.36 10.86 -18.43
CA THR A 111 10.08 10.08 -19.41
C THR A 111 9.18 8.96 -19.96
N PHE A 112 9.61 8.42 -21.09
CA PHE A 112 9.00 7.24 -21.70
C PHE A 112 8.92 6.08 -20.69
N ASN A 113 7.76 5.42 -20.59
CA ASN A 113 7.55 4.32 -19.65
C ASN A 113 8.25 3.05 -20.11
N VAL A 114 9.54 2.96 -19.80
CA VAL A 114 10.42 1.85 -20.21
C VAL A 114 9.88 0.50 -19.74
N SER A 115 9.39 0.42 -18.50
CA SER A 115 8.91 -0.85 -17.95
C SER A 115 7.64 -1.36 -18.64
N THR A 116 6.74 -0.46 -19.05
CA THR A 116 5.54 -0.84 -19.81
C THR A 116 5.91 -1.35 -21.19
N THR A 117 6.82 -0.67 -21.88
CA THR A 117 7.28 -1.11 -23.19
C THR A 117 8.05 -2.42 -23.12
N ALA A 118 8.91 -2.59 -22.10
CA ALA A 118 9.62 -3.84 -21.89
C ALA A 118 8.65 -5.00 -21.65
N ALA A 119 7.57 -4.77 -20.91
CA ALA A 119 6.53 -5.77 -20.67
C ALA A 119 5.83 -6.19 -21.98
N ILE A 120 5.47 -5.22 -22.83
CA ILE A 120 4.85 -5.49 -24.13
C ILE A 120 5.80 -6.27 -25.07
N VAL A 121 7.07 -5.88 -25.11
CA VAL A 121 8.08 -6.54 -25.95
C VAL A 121 8.32 -7.97 -25.46
N ALA A 122 8.45 -8.18 -24.16
CA ALA A 122 8.63 -9.50 -23.58
C ALA A 122 7.43 -10.42 -23.83
N ALA A 123 6.21 -9.89 -23.70
CA ALA A 123 4.98 -10.62 -24.02
C ALA A 123 4.92 -10.97 -25.54
N GLY A 124 5.29 -10.02 -26.41
CA GLY A 124 5.37 -10.25 -27.85
C GLY A 124 6.43 -11.28 -28.25
N ALA A 125 7.46 -11.46 -27.42
CA ALA A 125 8.46 -12.52 -27.57
C ALA A 125 8.02 -13.89 -26.98
N GLY A 126 6.80 -14.00 -26.45
CA GLY A 126 6.23 -15.23 -25.92
C GLY A 126 6.43 -15.42 -24.40
N ALA A 127 6.96 -14.44 -23.69
CA ALA A 127 7.05 -14.52 -22.24
C ALA A 127 5.68 -14.27 -21.59
N ARG A 128 5.35 -15.00 -20.53
CA ARG A 128 4.19 -14.70 -19.68
C ARG A 128 4.58 -13.56 -18.73
N VAL A 129 3.95 -12.40 -18.91
CA VAL A 129 4.29 -11.19 -18.16
C VAL A 129 3.13 -10.75 -17.31
N ILE A 130 3.39 -10.46 -16.04
CA ILE A 130 2.48 -9.73 -15.15
C ILE A 130 3.05 -8.33 -14.97
N LYS A 131 2.19 -7.33 -15.09
CA LYS A 131 2.56 -5.95 -14.81
C LYS A 131 1.50 -5.29 -13.96
N VAL A 132 1.90 -4.82 -12.78
CA VAL A 132 1.08 -3.93 -11.97
C VAL A 132 1.29 -2.50 -12.46
N CYS A 133 0.24 -1.88 -12.96
CA CYS A 133 0.23 -0.46 -13.31
C CYS A 133 -0.41 0.33 -12.18
N THR A 134 0.28 1.35 -11.68
CA THR A 134 -0.37 2.40 -10.90
C THR A 134 -1.08 3.33 -11.88
N VAL A 135 -2.40 3.30 -11.87
CA VAL A 135 -3.20 4.23 -12.66
C VAL A 135 -3.15 5.59 -11.98
N ASP A 136 -2.79 6.63 -12.73
CA ASP A 136 -2.95 8.01 -12.27
C ASP A 136 -4.44 8.25 -11.98
N THR A 137 -4.79 8.59 -10.75
CA THR A 137 -6.16 8.82 -10.26
C THR A 137 -6.93 9.92 -11.02
N ARG A 138 -6.31 10.59 -11.99
CA ARG A 138 -6.96 11.56 -12.86
C ARG A 138 -7.88 10.93 -13.91
N CYS A 139 -7.83 9.62 -14.11
CA CYS A 139 -8.63 8.90 -15.11
C CYS A 139 -9.73 8.00 -14.57
N GLY A 140 -10.07 8.03 -13.30
CA GLY A 140 -11.30 7.42 -12.76
C GLY A 140 -11.50 5.91 -13.02
N SER A 141 -10.48 5.16 -13.34
CA SER A 141 -10.55 3.75 -13.69
C SER A 141 -9.82 2.87 -12.67
N GLN A 142 -10.40 1.71 -12.43
CA GLN A 142 -9.86 0.66 -11.57
C GLN A 142 -8.43 0.26 -11.99
N PRO A 143 -7.61 -0.23 -11.05
CA PRO A 143 -6.31 -0.77 -11.39
C PRO A 143 -6.49 -1.99 -12.30
N ASP A 144 -6.12 -1.85 -13.56
CA ASP A 144 -6.15 -2.95 -14.51
C ASP A 144 -4.91 -3.82 -14.30
N VAL A 145 -5.14 -5.05 -13.92
CA VAL A 145 -4.11 -6.10 -13.94
C VAL A 145 -4.12 -6.68 -15.34
N PHE A 146 -3.13 -6.35 -16.15
CA PHE A 146 -2.95 -7.02 -17.44
C PHE A 146 -2.21 -8.34 -17.23
N CYS A 147 -2.93 -9.46 -17.43
CA CYS A 147 -2.33 -10.77 -17.68
C CYS A 147 -2.46 -11.05 -19.18
N THR A 148 -1.35 -11.25 -19.88
CA THR A 148 -1.30 -11.81 -21.23
C THR A 148 -0.62 -13.16 -21.19
#